data_5980b198d2f2c817c07a14a8c24ef897
#
_entry.id   5980b198d2f2c817c07a14a8c24ef897
#
_cell.length_a   1.000
_cell.length_b   1.000
_cell.length_c   1.000
_cell.angle_alpha   90.00
_cell.angle_beta   90.00
_cell.angle_gamma   90.00
#
_symmetry.space_group_name_H-M   'P 1'
#
loop_
_entity.id
_entity.type
_entity.pdbx_description
1 polymer ?
#
loop_
_entity_poly.entity_id
_entity_poly.type
_entity_poly.pdbx_seq_one_letter_code
_entity_poly.pdbx_strand_id
1 'polypeptide(L)'
;MLAGCQPSDTSILERGASVREQIRGVNAGTTDTIDCDEPIRSQADWELLRGVKQIRSFTLREGIAGDREASIIGSLTSLERLSLRHSPLGDDGFREIASLQALVALNIPQADCTERGLESLSSLPHLQSLRLGSSRLDGLRACEILATFPALKSLHLIDIHIKDQGLLSLSECKKLRSLYLDNAGVSQEAWGEYIIRQPLVHVHIDQAHHDRDPIKNHPSAVESK
;
A
#
# COMPACT_ATOMS: atom_id res chain seq x y z
N MET A 1 34.87 -36.77 -9.73
CA MET A 1 34.17 -35.73 -10.51
C MET A 1 32.92 -35.38 -9.74
N LEU A 2 32.97 -34.29 -9.01
CA LEU A 2 31.81 -33.76 -8.27
C LEU A 2 31.29 -32.57 -9.08
N ALA A 3 30.12 -32.76 -9.72
CA ALA A 3 29.40 -31.69 -10.38
C ALA A 3 28.72 -30.83 -9.31
N GLY A 4 29.25 -29.63 -9.10
CA GLY A 4 28.63 -28.62 -8.25
C GLY A 4 27.35 -28.10 -8.88
N CYS A 5 26.22 -28.29 -8.19
CA CYS A 5 24.98 -27.62 -8.49
C CYS A 5 25.11 -26.18 -7.98
N GLN A 6 25.26 -25.22 -8.89
CA GLN A 6 25.13 -23.79 -8.54
C GLN A 6 23.67 -23.48 -8.42
N PRO A 7 23.22 -22.78 -7.35
CA PRO A 7 21.87 -22.24 -7.31
C PRO A 7 21.78 -21.11 -8.34
N SER A 8 20.74 -21.16 -9.18
CA SER A 8 20.39 -20.10 -10.12
C SER A 8 19.96 -18.84 -9.36
N ASP A 9 20.91 -17.92 -9.21
CA ASP A 9 20.72 -16.61 -8.64
C ASP A 9 20.03 -15.71 -9.70
N THR A 10 18.70 -15.74 -9.74
CA THR A 10 17.86 -14.96 -10.65
C THR A 10 17.24 -13.73 -9.99
N SER A 11 17.78 -13.24 -8.87
CA SER A 11 17.17 -12.15 -8.09
C SER A 11 17.98 -10.83 -8.04
N ILE A 12 18.98 -10.66 -8.91
CA ILE A 12 19.67 -9.36 -9.01
C ILE A 12 19.28 -8.70 -10.32
N LEU A 13 18.05 -8.17 -10.39
CA LEU A 13 17.80 -7.04 -11.28
C LEU A 13 18.62 -5.87 -10.72
N GLU A 14 19.61 -5.44 -11.48
CA GLU A 14 20.50 -4.35 -11.12
C GLU A 14 19.65 -3.15 -10.70
N ARG A 15 19.82 -2.68 -9.46
CA ARG A 15 19.23 -1.39 -9.02
C ARG A 15 19.69 -0.33 -10.00
N GLY A 16 18.74 0.33 -10.67
CA GLY A 16 19.00 1.37 -11.65
C GLY A 16 18.62 1.02 -13.09
N ALA A 17 18.01 -0.13 -13.37
CA ALA A 17 17.48 -0.43 -14.69
C ALA A 17 16.35 0.53 -15.07
N SER A 18 16.38 1.10 -16.27
CA SER A 18 15.33 1.99 -16.76
C SER A 18 13.97 1.27 -16.85
N VAL A 19 12.86 1.99 -16.75
CA VAL A 19 11.52 1.41 -16.92
C VAL A 19 11.37 0.63 -18.22
N ARG A 20 12.03 1.10 -19.30
CA ARG A 20 12.03 0.42 -20.61
C ARG A 20 12.70 -0.96 -20.57
N GLU A 21 13.80 -1.08 -19.85
CA GLU A 21 14.50 -2.36 -19.67
C GLU A 21 13.69 -3.32 -18.82
N GLN A 22 13.09 -2.82 -17.74
CA GLN A 22 12.21 -3.63 -16.89
C GLN A 22 10.98 -4.13 -17.67
N ILE A 23 10.35 -3.28 -18.50
CA ILE A 23 9.22 -3.70 -19.38
C ILE A 23 9.68 -4.79 -20.36
N ARG A 24 10.90 -4.72 -20.91
CA ARG A 24 11.43 -5.81 -21.78
C ARG A 24 11.55 -7.12 -20.99
N GLY A 25 12.03 -7.06 -19.74
CA GLY A 25 12.10 -8.22 -18.85
C GLY A 25 10.73 -8.84 -18.59
N VAL A 26 9.72 -8.01 -18.32
CA VAL A 26 8.33 -8.47 -18.13
C VAL A 26 7.79 -9.13 -19.41
N ASN A 27 7.98 -8.48 -20.57
CA ASN A 27 7.52 -9.02 -21.85
C ASN A 27 8.25 -10.32 -22.25
N ALA A 28 9.49 -10.51 -21.81
CA ALA A 28 10.25 -11.73 -21.99
C ALA A 28 9.90 -12.83 -20.97
N GLY A 29 9.05 -12.52 -19.97
CA GLY A 29 8.66 -13.46 -18.91
C GLY A 29 9.76 -13.74 -17.89
N THR A 30 10.81 -12.91 -17.82
CA THR A 30 11.92 -13.06 -16.85
C THR A 30 11.60 -12.45 -15.48
N THR A 31 10.61 -11.56 -15.41
CA THR A 31 10.10 -10.93 -14.19
C THR A 31 8.63 -10.53 -14.36
N ASP A 32 7.93 -10.33 -13.26
CA ASP A 32 6.59 -9.73 -13.19
C ASP A 32 6.57 -8.42 -12.40
N THR A 33 7.78 -7.89 -12.12
CA THR A 33 7.97 -6.72 -11.25
C THR A 33 8.62 -5.58 -12.00
N ILE A 34 8.11 -4.37 -11.75
CA ILE A 34 8.73 -3.10 -12.12
C ILE A 34 9.00 -2.32 -10.84
N ASP A 35 10.26 -2.00 -10.60
CA ASP A 35 10.72 -1.21 -9.46
C ASP A 35 11.58 -0.05 -9.96
N CYS A 36 11.00 1.16 -9.93
CA CYS A 36 11.63 2.38 -10.42
C CYS A 36 12.26 3.15 -9.25
N ASP A 37 13.58 3.07 -9.13
CA ASP A 37 14.36 3.93 -8.22
C ASP A 37 14.48 5.38 -8.77
N GLU A 38 14.38 5.54 -10.10
CA GLU A 38 14.41 6.81 -10.79
C GLU A 38 13.01 7.26 -11.26
N PRO A 39 12.74 8.57 -11.33
CA PRO A 39 11.47 9.08 -11.85
C PRO A 39 11.23 8.65 -13.31
N ILE A 40 10.02 8.22 -13.63
CA ILE A 40 9.57 8.09 -15.03
C ILE A 40 9.26 9.50 -15.55
N ARG A 41 10.20 10.08 -16.30
CA ARG A 41 10.17 11.51 -16.67
C ARG A 41 9.34 11.83 -17.91
N SER A 42 9.18 10.88 -18.82
CA SER A 42 8.49 11.14 -20.08
C SER A 42 7.12 10.46 -20.12
N GLN A 43 6.15 11.16 -20.69
CA GLN A 43 4.84 10.58 -20.96
C GLN A 43 4.95 9.33 -21.87
N ALA A 44 5.90 9.33 -22.81
CA ALA A 44 6.13 8.20 -23.69
C ALA A 44 6.59 6.94 -22.93
N ASP A 45 7.34 7.10 -21.82
CA ASP A 45 7.76 5.98 -20.98
C ASP A 45 6.59 5.44 -20.14
N TRP A 46 5.72 6.33 -19.63
CA TRP A 46 4.48 5.93 -18.98
C TRP A 46 3.57 5.13 -19.92
N GLU A 47 3.39 5.60 -21.17
CA GLU A 47 2.53 4.90 -22.14
C GLU A 47 3.06 3.51 -22.54
N LEU A 48 4.36 3.22 -22.38
CA LEU A 48 4.90 1.87 -22.59
C LEU A 48 4.37 0.84 -21.59
N LEU A 49 3.92 1.27 -20.41
CA LEU A 49 3.30 0.40 -19.41
C LEU A 49 1.91 -0.06 -19.87
N ARG A 50 1.22 0.76 -20.68
CA ARG A 50 -0.13 0.44 -21.14
C ARG A 50 -0.13 -0.84 -21.97
N GLY A 51 -0.95 -1.80 -21.52
CA GLY A 51 -1.08 -3.10 -22.20
C GLY A 51 -0.05 -4.16 -21.79
N VAL A 52 0.85 -3.88 -20.85
CA VAL A 52 1.73 -4.91 -20.27
C VAL A 52 0.94 -5.72 -19.25
N LYS A 53 0.53 -6.94 -19.62
CA LYS A 53 -0.45 -7.74 -18.85
C LYS A 53 0.13 -8.55 -17.69
N GLN A 54 1.44 -8.77 -17.65
CA GLN A 54 2.06 -9.67 -16.68
C GLN A 54 2.64 -8.96 -15.45
N ILE A 55 2.48 -7.65 -15.33
CA ILE A 55 2.98 -6.90 -14.17
C ILE A 55 2.12 -7.23 -12.94
N ARG A 56 2.75 -7.84 -11.92
CA ARG A 56 2.12 -8.11 -10.63
C ARG A 56 2.56 -7.13 -9.55
N SER A 57 3.74 -6.54 -9.68
CA SER A 57 4.26 -5.56 -8.72
C SER A 57 4.79 -4.33 -9.45
N PHE A 58 4.31 -3.16 -9.04
CA PHE A 58 4.79 -1.86 -9.55
C PHE A 58 5.14 -0.96 -8.37
N THR A 59 6.40 -0.53 -8.32
CA THR A 59 6.91 0.41 -7.32
C THR A 59 7.52 1.62 -8.00
N LEU A 60 7.09 2.81 -7.60
CA LEU A 60 7.69 4.09 -7.94
C LEU A 60 8.26 4.70 -6.66
N ARG A 61 9.59 4.62 -6.46
CA ARG A 61 10.26 5.13 -5.25
C ARG A 61 10.48 6.63 -5.34
N GLU A 62 10.91 7.08 -6.50
CA GLU A 62 11.14 8.47 -6.82
C GLU A 62 10.26 8.90 -7.99
N GLY A 63 9.90 10.17 -8.02
CA GLY A 63 9.00 10.72 -9.03
C GLY A 63 7.55 10.77 -8.57
N ILE A 64 6.73 11.35 -9.41
CA ILE A 64 5.33 11.66 -9.11
C ILE A 64 4.45 10.97 -10.14
N ALA A 65 3.47 10.19 -9.67
CA ALA A 65 2.33 9.76 -10.43
C ALA A 65 1.09 10.55 -9.97
N GLY A 66 0.46 11.27 -10.87
CA GLY A 66 -0.81 11.93 -10.64
C GLY A 66 -1.98 11.11 -11.19
N ASP A 67 -3.17 11.72 -11.22
CA ASP A 67 -4.39 11.06 -11.71
C ASP A 67 -4.29 10.62 -13.18
N ARG A 68 -3.49 11.34 -13.98
CA ARG A 68 -3.22 10.97 -15.37
C ARG A 68 -2.45 9.66 -15.47
N GLU A 69 -1.38 9.52 -14.70
CA GLU A 69 -0.56 8.31 -14.65
C GLU A 69 -1.33 7.16 -14.01
N ALA A 70 -2.23 7.46 -13.06
CA ALA A 70 -3.12 6.47 -12.46
C ALA A 70 -3.99 5.75 -13.49
N SER A 71 -4.43 6.42 -14.58
CA SER A 71 -5.19 5.77 -15.65
C SER A 71 -4.36 4.73 -16.44
N ILE A 72 -3.06 4.94 -16.53
CA ILE A 72 -2.14 3.96 -17.12
C ILE A 72 -1.95 2.79 -16.15
N ILE A 73 -1.69 3.09 -14.87
CA ILE A 73 -1.54 2.08 -13.82
C ILE A 73 -2.81 1.23 -13.72
N GLY A 74 -4.01 1.84 -13.76
CA GLY A 74 -5.30 1.15 -13.73
C GLY A 74 -5.51 0.16 -14.89
N SER A 75 -4.77 0.32 -15.99
CA SER A 75 -4.78 -0.65 -17.11
C SER A 75 -3.98 -1.94 -16.83
N LEU A 76 -3.18 -1.98 -15.76
CA LEU A 76 -2.36 -3.14 -15.38
C LEU A 76 -3.17 -4.15 -14.58
N THR A 77 -4.13 -4.80 -15.21
CA THR A 77 -5.18 -5.60 -14.56
C THR A 77 -4.69 -6.80 -13.75
N SER A 78 -3.44 -7.24 -13.94
CA SER A 78 -2.81 -8.32 -13.16
C SER A 78 -2.10 -7.82 -11.91
N LEU A 79 -2.13 -6.49 -11.64
CA LEU A 79 -1.37 -5.89 -10.57
C LEU A 79 -1.90 -6.33 -9.20
N GLU A 80 -1.00 -6.90 -8.40
CA GLU A 80 -1.26 -7.35 -7.03
C GLU A 80 -0.67 -6.39 -5.98
N ARG A 81 0.42 -5.72 -6.31
CA ARG A 81 1.11 -4.78 -5.41
C ARG A 81 1.44 -3.47 -6.10
N LEU A 82 0.99 -2.37 -5.51
CA LEU A 82 1.23 -1.02 -5.99
C LEU A 82 1.83 -0.16 -4.88
N SER A 83 2.99 0.45 -5.14
CA SER A 83 3.62 1.41 -4.24
C SER A 83 4.02 2.68 -4.97
N LEU A 84 3.46 3.81 -4.55
CA LEU A 84 3.68 5.14 -5.13
C LEU A 84 4.04 6.10 -4.00
N ARG A 85 5.35 6.26 -3.70
CA ARG A 85 5.80 6.91 -2.46
C ARG A 85 5.52 8.41 -2.41
N HIS A 86 5.69 9.12 -3.51
CA HIS A 86 5.60 10.60 -3.59
C HIS A 86 4.49 11.06 -4.56
N SER A 87 3.38 10.36 -4.55
CA SER A 87 2.34 10.52 -5.57
C SER A 87 1.06 11.08 -4.97
N PRO A 88 0.73 12.35 -5.24
CA PRO A 88 -0.46 13.00 -4.71
C PRO A 88 -1.71 12.62 -5.53
N LEU A 89 -2.03 11.32 -5.57
CA LEU A 89 -3.24 10.86 -6.24
C LEU A 89 -4.49 11.44 -5.57
N GLY A 90 -5.34 12.07 -6.37
CA GLY A 90 -6.66 12.54 -5.98
C GLY A 90 -7.75 11.46 -6.13
N ASP A 91 -9.01 11.89 -6.00
CA ASP A 91 -10.16 10.98 -6.07
C ASP A 91 -10.29 10.28 -7.43
N ASP A 92 -9.89 10.93 -8.52
CA ASP A 92 -9.93 10.34 -9.85
C ASP A 92 -8.87 9.26 -9.99
N GLY A 93 -7.65 9.49 -9.48
CA GLY A 93 -6.61 8.48 -9.44
C GLY A 93 -7.00 7.24 -8.61
N PHE A 94 -7.64 7.44 -7.46
CA PHE A 94 -8.15 6.33 -6.64
C PHE A 94 -9.24 5.53 -7.35
N ARG A 95 -10.09 6.18 -8.16
CA ARG A 95 -11.11 5.50 -8.98
C ARG A 95 -10.46 4.63 -10.06
N GLU A 96 -9.37 5.09 -10.68
CA GLU A 96 -8.59 4.28 -11.62
C GLU A 96 -7.95 3.06 -10.93
N ILE A 97 -7.37 3.26 -9.74
CA ILE A 97 -6.79 2.16 -8.94
C ILE A 97 -7.87 1.13 -8.54
N ALA A 98 -9.11 1.57 -8.28
CA ALA A 98 -10.23 0.68 -7.95
C ALA A 98 -10.59 -0.30 -9.06
N SER A 99 -10.11 -0.12 -10.30
CA SER A 99 -10.25 -1.08 -11.40
C SER A 99 -9.36 -2.32 -11.25
N LEU A 100 -8.32 -2.27 -10.40
CA LEU A 100 -7.32 -3.31 -10.22
C LEU A 100 -7.84 -4.45 -9.31
N GLN A 101 -8.74 -5.26 -9.82
CA GLN A 101 -9.44 -6.30 -9.05
C GLN A 101 -8.53 -7.36 -8.42
N ALA A 102 -7.30 -7.53 -8.91
CA ALA A 102 -6.30 -8.43 -8.35
C ALA A 102 -5.46 -7.79 -7.22
N LEU A 103 -5.68 -6.49 -6.91
CA LEU A 103 -4.83 -5.74 -5.97
C LEU A 103 -4.95 -6.28 -4.55
N VAL A 104 -3.81 -6.64 -3.97
CA VAL A 104 -3.65 -7.16 -2.61
C VAL A 104 -3.01 -6.14 -1.68
N ALA A 105 -2.07 -5.36 -2.18
CA ALA A 105 -1.36 -4.36 -1.37
C ALA A 105 -1.27 -3.02 -2.10
N LEU A 106 -1.63 -1.94 -1.38
CA LEU A 106 -1.58 -0.57 -1.85
C LEU A 106 -0.81 0.29 -0.86
N ASN A 107 0.22 1.00 -1.33
CA ASN A 107 1.04 1.91 -0.53
C ASN A 107 1.11 3.27 -1.22
N ILE A 108 0.34 4.24 -0.71
CA ILE A 108 0.31 5.65 -1.16
C ILE A 108 0.34 6.57 0.07
N PRO A 109 1.53 6.79 0.67
CA PRO A 109 1.65 7.53 1.93
C PRO A 109 1.48 9.04 1.80
N GLN A 110 1.40 9.57 0.58
CA GLN A 110 1.27 11.01 0.29
C GLN A 110 0.18 11.26 -0.75
N ALA A 111 -0.98 10.62 -0.59
CA ALA A 111 -2.15 10.85 -1.44
C ALA A 111 -2.76 12.24 -1.19
N ASP A 112 -3.58 12.70 -2.14
CA ASP A 112 -4.41 13.91 -2.07
C ASP A 112 -5.91 13.59 -2.25
N CYS A 113 -6.33 12.38 -1.83
CA CYS A 113 -7.71 11.93 -1.94
C CYS A 113 -8.57 12.43 -0.77
N THR A 114 -9.86 12.56 -1.05
CA THR A 114 -10.91 12.70 -0.04
C THR A 114 -11.57 11.34 0.25
N GLU A 115 -12.63 11.35 1.09
CA GLU A 115 -13.44 10.17 1.37
C GLU A 115 -13.99 9.51 0.10
N ARG A 116 -14.32 10.30 -0.95
CA ARG A 116 -14.81 9.78 -2.22
C ARG A 116 -13.78 8.87 -2.93
N GLY A 117 -12.52 9.29 -2.93
CA GLY A 117 -11.43 8.47 -3.46
C GLY A 117 -11.26 7.20 -2.63
N LEU A 118 -11.24 7.32 -1.31
CA LEU A 118 -11.11 6.18 -0.41
C LEU A 118 -12.27 5.19 -0.55
N GLU A 119 -13.52 5.67 -0.65
CA GLU A 119 -14.72 4.84 -0.86
C GLU A 119 -14.62 3.98 -2.12
N SER A 120 -14.02 4.48 -3.21
CA SER A 120 -13.87 3.71 -4.44
C SER A 120 -13.05 2.42 -4.24
N LEU A 121 -12.09 2.42 -3.31
CA LEU A 121 -11.27 1.23 -3.00
C LEU A 121 -12.04 0.16 -2.23
N SER A 122 -13.20 0.45 -1.64
CA SER A 122 -14.01 -0.54 -0.92
C SER A 122 -14.53 -1.67 -1.82
N SER A 123 -14.55 -1.45 -3.14
CA SER A 123 -14.90 -2.43 -4.15
C SER A 123 -13.82 -3.49 -4.41
N LEU A 124 -12.59 -3.30 -3.90
CA LEU A 124 -11.47 -4.21 -4.13
C LEU A 124 -11.59 -5.46 -3.26
N PRO A 125 -11.88 -6.63 -3.85
CA PRO A 125 -12.22 -7.83 -3.07
C PRO A 125 -11.01 -8.46 -2.36
N HIS A 126 -9.81 -8.14 -2.82
CA HIS A 126 -8.57 -8.77 -2.37
C HIS A 126 -7.60 -7.81 -1.66
N LEU A 127 -7.97 -6.54 -1.46
CA LEU A 127 -7.08 -5.57 -0.80
C LEU A 127 -6.90 -5.92 0.68
N GLN A 128 -5.74 -6.49 0.99
CA GLN A 128 -5.39 -6.96 2.34
C GLN A 128 -4.47 -5.99 3.09
N SER A 129 -3.65 -5.22 2.37
CA SER A 129 -2.72 -4.27 2.97
C SER A 129 -2.92 -2.89 2.36
N LEU A 130 -3.17 -1.90 3.22
CA LEU A 130 -3.29 -0.50 2.82
C LEU A 130 -2.36 0.36 3.68
N ARG A 131 -1.48 1.12 3.03
CA ARG A 131 -0.73 2.21 3.66
C ARG A 131 -1.12 3.51 2.97
N LEU A 132 -1.68 4.43 3.75
CA LEU A 132 -2.31 5.64 3.25
C LEU A 132 -1.99 6.85 4.13
N GLY A 133 -1.66 7.96 3.51
CA GLY A 133 -1.65 9.28 4.12
C GLY A 133 -2.32 10.28 3.17
N SER A 134 -3.23 11.10 3.69
CA SER A 134 -3.84 12.21 2.97
C SER A 134 -4.34 13.25 3.97
N SER A 135 -3.91 14.48 3.80
CA SER A 135 -4.33 15.60 4.65
C SER A 135 -5.78 16.06 4.38
N ARG A 136 -6.41 15.52 3.33
CA ARG A 136 -7.78 15.87 2.94
C ARG A 136 -8.85 14.95 3.53
N LEU A 137 -8.44 13.88 4.21
CA LEU A 137 -9.37 12.94 4.85
C LEU A 137 -9.82 13.44 6.21
N ASP A 138 -11.14 13.42 6.46
CA ASP A 138 -11.68 13.41 7.82
C ASP A 138 -11.38 12.05 8.46
N GLY A 139 -10.66 12.06 9.58
CA GLY A 139 -10.16 10.84 10.17
C GLY A 139 -11.24 9.87 10.65
N LEU A 140 -12.37 10.38 11.19
CA LEU A 140 -13.49 9.53 11.61
C LEU A 140 -14.16 8.89 10.39
N ARG A 141 -14.49 9.69 9.38
CA ARG A 141 -15.12 9.19 8.15
C ARG A 141 -14.23 8.19 7.42
N ALA A 142 -12.92 8.47 7.35
CA ALA A 142 -11.96 7.52 6.78
C ALA A 142 -11.99 6.17 7.50
N CYS A 143 -12.02 6.15 8.84
CA CYS A 143 -12.08 4.92 9.63
C CYS A 143 -13.42 4.17 9.42
N GLU A 144 -14.55 4.87 9.33
CA GLU A 144 -15.85 4.27 9.03
C GLU A 144 -15.85 3.59 7.65
N ILE A 145 -15.28 4.23 6.63
CA ILE A 145 -15.13 3.66 5.29
C ILE A 145 -14.22 2.43 5.33
N LEU A 146 -13.04 2.54 5.96
CA LEU A 146 -12.08 1.44 6.08
C LEU A 146 -12.66 0.22 6.80
N ALA A 147 -13.57 0.43 7.77
CA ALA A 147 -14.27 -0.65 8.45
C ALA A 147 -15.14 -1.51 7.51
N THR A 148 -15.52 -0.98 6.34
CA THR A 148 -16.30 -1.71 5.33
C THR A 148 -15.46 -2.56 4.37
N PHE A 149 -14.14 -2.43 4.39
CA PHE A 149 -13.26 -3.13 3.45
C PHE A 149 -13.29 -4.65 3.67
N PRO A 150 -13.60 -5.44 2.63
CA PRO A 150 -13.97 -6.86 2.81
C PRO A 150 -12.79 -7.77 3.17
N ALA A 151 -11.55 -7.35 2.89
CA ALA A 151 -10.36 -8.20 2.99
C ALA A 151 -9.22 -7.62 3.82
N LEU A 152 -9.36 -6.39 4.39
CA LEU A 152 -8.28 -5.65 5.02
C LEU A 152 -7.72 -6.38 6.26
N LYS A 153 -6.40 -6.64 6.24
CA LYS A 153 -5.65 -7.33 7.29
C LYS A 153 -4.56 -6.46 7.91
N SER A 154 -3.97 -5.57 7.13
CA SER A 154 -2.94 -4.65 7.57
C SER A 154 -3.31 -3.24 7.14
N LEU A 155 -3.38 -2.33 8.10
CA LEU A 155 -3.69 -0.93 7.88
C LEU A 155 -2.60 -0.06 8.47
N HIS A 156 -2.05 0.86 7.67
CA HIS A 156 -1.13 1.89 8.13
C HIS A 156 -1.65 3.26 7.71
N LEU A 157 -2.05 4.08 8.67
CA LEU A 157 -2.48 5.46 8.46
C LEU A 157 -1.37 6.41 8.89
N ILE A 158 -1.04 7.38 8.04
CA ILE A 158 0.06 8.33 8.22
C ILE A 158 -0.52 9.74 8.23
N ASP A 159 -0.28 10.48 9.31
CA ASP A 159 -0.70 11.89 9.45
C ASP A 159 -2.21 12.12 9.25
N ILE A 160 -3.04 11.12 9.60
CA ILE A 160 -4.50 11.23 9.58
C ILE A 160 -5.00 11.25 11.03
N HIS A 161 -5.51 12.40 11.48
CA HIS A 161 -6.02 12.58 12.85
C HIS A 161 -7.38 11.89 13.04
N ILE A 162 -7.35 10.57 13.31
CA ILE A 162 -8.55 9.75 13.45
C ILE A 162 -9.27 9.95 14.79
N LYS A 163 -8.55 10.42 15.82
CA LYS A 163 -9.06 10.59 17.19
C LYS A 163 -9.63 9.28 17.77
N ASP A 164 -10.16 9.33 18.98
CA ASP A 164 -10.67 8.17 19.72
C ASP A 164 -11.80 7.46 18.98
N GLN A 165 -12.77 8.22 18.45
CA GLN A 165 -13.92 7.64 17.76
C GLN A 165 -13.51 6.91 16.47
N GLY A 166 -12.56 7.45 15.72
CA GLY A 166 -12.05 6.78 14.52
C GLY A 166 -11.36 5.46 14.85
N LEU A 167 -10.52 5.44 15.91
CA LEU A 167 -9.91 4.19 16.38
C LEU A 167 -10.97 3.15 16.76
N LEU A 168 -12.01 3.55 17.50
CA LEU A 168 -13.08 2.64 17.91
C LEU A 168 -13.90 2.13 16.72
N SER A 169 -14.09 2.95 15.66
CA SER A 169 -14.72 2.50 14.41
C SER A 169 -13.92 1.40 13.72
N LEU A 170 -12.58 1.45 13.77
CA LEU A 170 -11.73 0.40 13.22
C LEU A 170 -11.87 -0.96 13.94
N SER A 171 -12.49 -1.00 15.13
CA SER A 171 -12.80 -2.29 15.80
C SER A 171 -13.82 -3.14 15.03
N GLU A 172 -14.52 -2.56 14.05
CA GLU A 172 -15.42 -3.28 13.15
C GLU A 172 -14.67 -3.98 11.98
N CYS A 173 -13.39 -3.68 11.76
CA CYS A 173 -12.55 -4.38 10.79
C CYS A 173 -12.24 -5.81 11.24
N LYS A 174 -13.17 -6.75 11.06
CA LYS A 174 -13.08 -8.12 11.62
C LYS A 174 -11.87 -8.95 11.14
N LYS A 175 -11.29 -8.58 10.00
CA LYS A 175 -10.13 -9.30 9.44
C LYS A 175 -8.80 -8.63 9.77
N LEU A 176 -8.81 -7.47 10.42
CA LEU A 176 -7.59 -6.75 10.75
C LEU A 176 -6.69 -7.60 11.67
N ARG A 177 -5.39 -7.55 11.42
CA ARG A 177 -4.34 -8.24 12.16
C ARG A 177 -3.21 -7.32 12.59
N SER A 178 -3.01 -6.24 11.83
CA SER A 178 -1.98 -5.24 12.13
C SER A 178 -2.52 -3.84 11.88
N LEU A 179 -2.33 -2.95 12.84
CA LEU A 179 -2.71 -1.56 12.80
C LEU A 179 -1.50 -0.69 13.14
N TYR A 180 -1.12 0.17 12.21
CA TYR A 180 -0.04 1.15 12.37
C TYR A 180 -0.65 2.54 12.22
N LEU A 181 -0.45 3.38 13.23
CA LEU A 181 -0.96 4.75 13.24
C LEU A 181 0.19 5.71 13.57
N ASP A 182 0.51 6.58 12.62
CA ASP A 182 1.47 7.65 12.82
C ASP A 182 0.72 8.98 12.95
N ASN A 183 0.95 9.71 14.05
CA ASN A 183 0.36 11.02 14.34
C ASN A 183 -1.19 11.04 14.31
N ALA A 184 -1.83 10.02 14.92
CA ALA A 184 -3.27 9.80 14.81
C ALA A 184 -4.13 10.60 15.81
N GLY A 185 -3.53 11.17 16.87
CA GLY A 185 -4.22 11.96 17.89
C GLY A 185 -5.20 11.16 18.76
N VAL A 186 -4.83 9.93 19.12
CA VAL A 186 -5.64 8.99 19.91
C VAL A 186 -5.19 9.00 21.37
N SER A 187 -6.13 8.99 22.31
CA SER A 187 -5.86 8.92 23.75
C SER A 187 -5.44 7.52 24.20
N GLN A 188 -4.76 7.43 25.35
CA GLN A 188 -4.37 6.15 25.98
C GLN A 188 -5.59 5.33 26.41
N GLU A 189 -6.66 6.01 26.80
CA GLU A 189 -7.93 5.40 27.17
C GLU A 189 -8.56 4.67 25.99
N ALA A 190 -8.64 5.33 24.84
CA ALA A 190 -9.19 4.74 23.60
C ALA A 190 -8.34 3.57 23.09
N TRP A 191 -7.00 3.65 23.21
CA TRP A 191 -6.14 2.52 22.93
C TRP A 191 -6.43 1.33 23.85
N GLY A 192 -6.60 1.58 25.17
CA GLY A 192 -6.97 0.55 26.13
C GLY A 192 -8.27 -0.17 25.76
N GLU A 193 -9.29 0.60 25.35
CA GLU A 193 -10.58 0.06 24.89
C GLU A 193 -10.44 -0.74 23.59
N TYR A 194 -9.71 -0.20 22.61
CA TYR A 194 -9.48 -0.86 21.33
C TYR A 194 -8.80 -2.23 21.49
N ILE A 195 -7.74 -2.31 22.30
CA ILE A 195 -7.00 -3.57 22.54
C ILE A 195 -7.90 -4.62 23.23
N ILE A 196 -8.81 -4.19 24.11
CA ILE A 196 -9.80 -5.10 24.73
C ILE A 196 -10.78 -5.63 23.67
N ARG A 197 -11.23 -4.79 22.76
CA ARG A 197 -12.16 -5.17 21.67
C ARG A 197 -11.48 -6.03 20.59
N GLN A 198 -10.19 -5.79 20.36
CA GLN A 198 -9.42 -6.41 19.29
C GLN A 198 -8.10 -7.01 19.80
N PRO A 199 -8.14 -8.03 20.68
CA PRO A 199 -6.96 -8.56 21.36
C PRO A 199 -5.98 -9.31 20.45
N LEU A 200 -6.35 -9.58 19.21
CA LEU A 200 -5.52 -10.29 18.21
C LEU A 200 -4.92 -9.33 17.16
N VAL A 201 -5.19 -8.03 17.28
CA VAL A 201 -4.61 -7.03 16.38
C VAL A 201 -3.29 -6.53 16.96
N HIS A 202 -2.24 -6.68 16.18
CA HIS A 202 -0.93 -6.12 16.47
C HIS A 202 -0.92 -4.62 16.21
N VAL A 203 -0.47 -3.82 17.19
CA VAL A 203 -0.62 -2.36 17.17
C VAL A 203 0.72 -1.66 17.29
N HIS A 204 0.98 -0.71 16.36
CA HIS A 204 2.08 0.24 16.41
C HIS A 204 1.56 1.67 16.43
N ILE A 205 2.18 2.51 17.27
CA ILE A 205 1.91 3.95 17.36
C ILE A 205 3.22 4.67 17.16
N ASP A 206 3.26 5.61 16.21
CA ASP A 206 4.44 6.41 15.89
C ASP A 206 5.69 5.51 15.74
N GLN A 207 5.54 4.39 15.01
CA GLN A 207 6.55 3.38 14.73
C GLN A 207 7.06 2.58 15.95
N ALA A 208 6.44 2.74 17.10
CA ALA A 208 6.73 1.95 18.30
C ALA A 208 5.58 0.98 18.64
N HIS A 209 5.91 -0.15 19.29
CA HIS A 209 4.89 -1.03 19.85
C HIS A 209 4.12 -0.34 20.97
N HIS A 210 2.82 -0.51 21.02
CA HIS A 210 2.03 -0.07 22.15
C HIS A 210 2.35 -0.92 23.39
N ASP A 211 2.46 -0.30 24.57
CA ASP A 211 2.83 -1.00 25.82
C ASP A 211 1.93 -2.19 26.17
N ARG A 212 0.65 -2.13 25.78
CA ARG A 212 -0.36 -3.18 26.01
C ARG A 212 -0.54 -4.12 24.82
N ASP A 213 0.27 -3.99 23.75
CA ASP A 213 0.18 -4.89 22.61
C ASP A 213 0.54 -6.32 23.02
N PRO A 214 -0.37 -7.29 22.91
CA PRO A 214 -0.12 -8.67 23.33
C PRO A 214 0.90 -9.38 22.42
N ILE A 215 1.21 -8.85 21.26
CA ILE A 215 2.08 -9.47 20.24
C ILE A 215 3.42 -8.72 20.11
N LYS A 216 3.73 -7.78 21.00
CA LYS A 216 4.91 -6.90 20.91
C LYS A 216 6.28 -7.59 20.86
N ASN A 217 6.36 -8.86 21.21
CA ASN A 217 7.63 -9.59 21.32
C ASN A 217 8.09 -10.25 20.01
N HIS A 218 7.52 -9.95 18.86
CA HIS A 218 8.08 -10.39 17.59
C HIS A 218 9.19 -9.42 17.14
N PRO A 219 10.20 -9.90 16.39
CA PRO A 219 11.20 -9.00 15.83
C PRO A 219 10.50 -8.01 14.89
N SER A 220 10.71 -6.71 15.15
CA SER A 220 10.19 -5.64 14.29
C SER A 220 10.71 -5.89 12.86
N ALA A 221 9.81 -5.89 11.90
CA ALA A 221 10.18 -5.85 10.48
C ALA A 221 10.69 -4.43 10.10
N VAL A 222 11.55 -3.86 10.96
CA VAL A 222 12.27 -2.63 10.70
C VAL A 222 13.71 -3.05 10.46
N GLU A 223 14.07 -3.13 9.20
CA GLU A 223 15.38 -2.83 8.64
C GLU A 223 15.43 -3.36 7.21
N SER A 224 14.88 -2.59 6.31
CA SER A 224 15.42 -2.48 4.97
C SER A 224 15.53 -0.99 4.66
N LYS A 225 16.74 -0.48 5.01
CA LYS A 225 17.22 0.80 4.54
C LYS A 225 17.31 0.80 3.03
#